data_c08e44455c4715116689d9503b8f2257
#
_entry.id   c08e44455c4715116689d9503b8f2257
#
_cell.length_a   1.000
_cell.length_b   1.000
_cell.length_c   1.000
_cell.angle_alpha   90.00
_cell.angle_beta   90.00
_cell.angle_gamma   90.00
#
_symmetry.space_group_name_H-M   'P 1'
#
loop_
_entity.id
_entity.type
_entity.pdbx_description
1 polymer ?
#
loop_
_entity_poly.entity_id
_entity_poly.type
_entity_poly.pdbx_seq_one_letter_code
_entity_poly.pdbx_strand_id
1 'polypeptide(L)'
;MKRIVSITINQTIMAQSNPQPKLIEEVKPMANSSVIPFKKYEYPNGLTLILHEDNSDPIVYVDVTYHVGSARETPGLSGFAHFFEHMMFQGSDNVGDQKHFSIVTEAGGTLNGTTNRDRTNYFETLPSNQLETA
;
A
#
# COMPACT_ATOMS: atom_id res chain seq x y z
N MET A 1 -0.85 -12.96 -13.70
CA MET A 1 0.44 -12.48 -13.19
C MET A 1 0.15 -11.75 -11.87
N LYS A 2 0.42 -12.40 -10.74
CA LYS A 2 0.22 -11.80 -9.41
C LYS A 2 1.37 -10.85 -9.16
N ARG A 3 1.09 -9.59 -8.92
CA ARG A 3 2.08 -8.64 -8.44
C ARG A 3 1.62 -8.14 -7.09
N ILE A 4 2.34 -8.47 -6.03
CA ILE A 4 2.13 -7.87 -4.73
C ILE A 4 3.00 -6.63 -4.68
N VAL A 5 2.34 -5.47 -4.60
CA VAL A 5 3.00 -4.18 -4.39
C VAL A 5 2.65 -3.74 -2.98
N SER A 6 3.62 -3.76 -2.08
CA SER A 6 3.45 -3.18 -0.74
C SER A 6 4.26 -1.89 -0.65
N ILE A 7 3.58 -0.80 -0.35
CA ILE A 7 4.15 0.53 -0.22
C ILE A 7 4.08 0.94 1.25
N THR A 8 5.22 1.14 1.88
CA THR A 8 5.29 1.65 3.26
C THR A 8 5.72 3.11 3.26
N ILE A 9 4.86 3.99 3.75
CA ILE A 9 5.12 5.43 3.82
C ILE A 9 5.56 5.80 5.23
N ASN A 10 6.81 6.23 5.38
CA ASN A 10 7.29 6.91 6.57
C ASN A 10 7.08 8.43 6.42
N GLN A 11 6.52 9.05 7.45
CA GLN A 11 6.11 10.46 7.42
C GLN A 11 7.29 11.42 7.19
N THR A 12 7.60 11.75 5.96
CA THR A 12 8.25 13.02 5.54
C THR A 12 8.20 13.12 4.03
N ILE A 13 7.10 13.60 3.47
CA ILE A 13 7.01 13.86 2.03
C ILE A 13 7.29 15.34 1.81
N MET A 14 8.48 15.66 1.32
CA MET A 14 8.77 16.91 0.62
C MET A 14 8.89 16.58 -0.87
N ALA A 15 8.06 17.24 -1.66
CA ALA A 15 8.07 17.12 -3.12
C ALA A 15 9.42 17.59 -3.68
N GLN A 16 10.20 16.69 -4.26
CA GLN A 16 11.33 17.02 -5.12
C GLN A 16 11.54 15.95 -6.19
N SER A 17 11.85 16.42 -7.42
CA SER A 17 12.40 15.74 -8.61
C SER A 17 12.44 14.21 -8.56
N ASN A 18 11.73 13.55 -9.48
CA ASN A 18 11.60 12.10 -9.69
C ASN A 18 12.87 11.28 -9.26
N PRO A 19 13.06 10.99 -7.98
CA PRO A 19 14.22 10.30 -7.48
C PRO A 19 14.07 8.80 -7.75
N GLN A 20 15.05 8.22 -8.42
CA GLN A 20 15.07 6.78 -8.68
C GLN A 20 15.19 6.01 -7.36
N PRO A 21 14.37 4.97 -7.14
CA PRO A 21 14.46 4.14 -5.96
C PRO A 21 15.76 3.33 -5.95
N LYS A 22 16.36 3.14 -4.78
CA LYS A 22 17.51 2.29 -4.57
C LYS A 22 17.05 0.89 -4.15
N LEU A 23 17.53 -0.13 -4.85
CA LEU A 23 17.36 -1.52 -4.40
C LEU A 23 18.20 -1.73 -3.13
N ILE A 24 17.55 -2.08 -2.01
CA ILE A 24 18.19 -2.29 -0.71
C ILE A 24 18.22 -3.77 -0.29
N GLU A 25 17.31 -4.58 -0.82
CA GLU A 25 17.25 -6.01 -0.51
C GLU A 25 16.63 -6.79 -1.68
N GLU A 26 17.19 -7.96 -1.98
CA GLU A 26 16.62 -8.90 -2.93
C GLU A 26 16.68 -10.32 -2.35
N VAL A 27 15.52 -10.94 -2.21
CA VAL A 27 15.38 -12.36 -1.87
C VAL A 27 15.02 -13.12 -3.14
N LYS A 28 15.91 -14.00 -3.58
CA LYS A 28 15.70 -14.81 -4.81
C LYS A 28 14.93 -16.09 -4.50
N PRO A 29 14.17 -16.62 -5.47
CA PRO A 29 13.54 -17.93 -5.31
C PRO A 29 14.60 -19.00 -5.08
N MET A 30 14.36 -19.88 -4.09
CA MET A 30 15.20 -21.03 -3.80
C MET A 30 14.39 -22.31 -3.93
N ALA A 31 14.92 -23.30 -4.63
CA ALA A 31 14.28 -24.60 -4.75
C ALA A 31 14.07 -25.23 -3.38
N ASN A 32 12.87 -25.77 -3.13
CA ASN A 32 12.46 -26.41 -1.86
C ASN A 32 12.48 -25.50 -0.63
N SER A 33 12.39 -24.19 -0.82
CA SER A 33 12.28 -23.22 0.27
C SER A 33 10.86 -22.64 0.34
N SER A 34 10.36 -22.43 1.58
CA SER A 34 9.13 -21.68 1.83
C SER A 34 9.35 -20.16 1.84
N VAL A 35 10.54 -19.69 1.50
CA VAL A 35 10.87 -18.26 1.47
C VAL A 35 10.22 -17.61 0.25
N ILE A 36 9.43 -16.58 0.49
CA ILE A 36 8.80 -15.77 -0.55
C ILE A 36 9.84 -14.85 -1.19
N PRO A 37 10.09 -14.92 -2.51
CA PRO A 37 11.02 -14.02 -3.18
C PRO A 37 10.44 -12.61 -3.27
N PHE A 38 11.27 -11.59 -3.04
CA PHE A 38 10.87 -10.20 -3.19
C PHE A 38 12.05 -9.28 -3.51
N LYS A 39 11.75 -8.08 -3.99
CA LYS A 39 12.69 -6.96 -4.10
C LYS A 39 12.17 -5.81 -3.25
N LYS A 40 13.06 -5.23 -2.44
CA LYS A 40 12.77 -4.08 -1.60
C LYS A 40 13.57 -2.89 -2.06
N TYR A 41 12.85 -1.81 -2.30
CA TYR A 41 13.42 -0.53 -2.74
C TYR A 41 13.14 0.54 -1.70
N GLU A 42 14.03 1.51 -1.62
CA GLU A 42 13.88 2.71 -0.80
C GLU A 42 14.04 3.95 -1.67
N TYR A 43 13.09 4.87 -1.55
CA TYR A 43 13.13 6.18 -2.16
C TYR A 43 13.83 7.19 -1.22
N PRO A 44 14.46 8.26 -1.77
CA PRO A 44 15.13 9.28 -0.94
C PRO A 44 14.21 10.00 0.06
N ASN A 45 12.89 9.98 -0.14
CA ASN A 45 11.90 10.51 0.79
C ASN A 45 11.51 9.52 1.92
N GLY A 46 12.19 8.37 2.01
CA GLY A 46 11.92 7.34 3.02
C GLY A 46 10.79 6.37 2.67
N LEU A 47 10.16 6.51 1.49
CA LEU A 47 9.17 5.54 1.02
C LEU A 47 9.85 4.19 0.75
N THR A 48 9.31 3.13 1.31
CA THR A 48 9.75 1.75 1.04
C THR A 48 8.75 1.08 0.10
N LEU A 49 9.26 0.48 -0.98
CA LEU A 49 8.48 -0.30 -1.93
C LEU A 49 8.95 -1.75 -1.90
N ILE A 50 8.04 -2.69 -1.66
CA ILE A 50 8.29 -4.13 -1.71
C ILE A 50 7.52 -4.70 -2.90
N LEU A 51 8.24 -5.38 -3.79
CA LEU A 51 7.69 -6.05 -4.96
C LEU A 51 7.88 -7.55 -4.85
N HIS A 52 6.78 -8.28 -4.91
CA HIS A 52 6.77 -9.73 -5.08
C HIS A 52 6.06 -10.08 -6.39
N GLU A 53 6.65 -10.93 -7.18
CA GLU A 53 6.08 -11.41 -8.44
C GLU A 53 5.72 -12.90 -8.33
N ASP A 54 4.41 -13.18 -8.48
CA ASP A 54 3.85 -14.51 -8.53
C ASP A 54 2.92 -14.60 -9.75
N ASN A 55 3.15 -15.57 -10.61
CA ASN A 55 2.42 -15.74 -11.87
C ASN A 55 1.34 -16.83 -11.78
N SER A 56 1.00 -17.31 -10.59
CA SER A 56 0.03 -18.38 -10.39
C SER A 56 -1.41 -17.96 -10.74
N ASP A 57 -1.78 -16.70 -10.41
CA ASP A 57 -3.12 -16.16 -10.64
C ASP A 57 -3.07 -14.80 -11.36
N PRO A 58 -4.09 -14.45 -12.18
CA PRO A 58 -4.15 -13.20 -12.93
C PRO A 58 -4.68 -12.04 -12.06
N ILE A 59 -4.15 -11.86 -10.85
CA ILE A 59 -4.53 -10.78 -9.94
C ILE A 59 -3.32 -9.96 -9.50
N VAL A 60 -3.56 -8.72 -9.10
CA VAL A 60 -2.61 -7.85 -8.43
C VAL A 60 -3.15 -7.50 -7.05
N TYR A 61 -2.26 -7.45 -6.07
CA TYR A 61 -2.53 -6.95 -4.73
C TYR A 61 -1.65 -5.75 -4.46
N VAL A 62 -2.25 -4.64 -4.07
CA VAL A 62 -1.56 -3.41 -3.68
C VAL A 62 -1.88 -3.13 -2.23
N ASP A 63 -0.87 -2.83 -1.42
CA ASP A 63 -1.01 -2.44 -0.01
C ASP A 63 -0.18 -1.19 0.26
N VAL A 64 -0.83 -0.17 0.81
CA VAL A 64 -0.18 1.05 1.30
C VAL A 64 -0.26 1.08 2.80
N THR A 65 0.88 0.93 3.46
CA THR A 65 0.98 0.86 4.92
C THR A 65 1.61 2.12 5.51
N TYR A 66 0.91 2.72 6.49
CA TYR A 66 1.37 3.83 7.31
C TYR A 66 1.72 3.33 8.71
N HIS A 67 2.89 3.73 9.22
CA HIS A 67 3.30 3.44 10.60
C HIS A 67 2.63 4.42 11.58
N VAL A 68 1.31 4.38 11.63
CA VAL A 68 0.44 5.16 12.51
C VAL A 68 -0.64 4.27 13.09
N GLY A 69 -1.06 4.52 14.33
CA GLY A 69 -2.08 3.72 15.00
C GLY A 69 -2.32 4.21 16.42
N SER A 70 -3.20 3.56 17.15
CA SER A 70 -3.67 4.02 18.47
C SER A 70 -2.57 4.15 19.53
N ALA A 71 -1.48 3.37 19.43
CA ALA A 71 -0.36 3.47 20.37
C ALA A 71 0.50 4.74 20.20
N ARG A 72 0.31 5.48 19.10
CA ARG A 72 1.03 6.71 18.77
C ARG A 72 0.19 7.97 18.98
N GLU A 73 -1.04 7.80 19.44
CA GLU A 73 -1.96 8.90 19.70
C GLU A 73 -1.65 9.59 21.05
N THR A 74 -1.91 10.88 21.09
CA THR A 74 -1.78 11.64 22.33
C THR A 74 -2.94 11.31 23.27
N PRO A 75 -2.69 11.10 24.58
CA PRO A 75 -3.76 10.90 25.56
C PRO A 75 -4.83 12.00 25.47
N GLY A 76 -6.11 11.59 25.38
CA GLY A 76 -7.24 12.49 25.18
C GLY A 76 -7.63 12.76 23.73
N LEU A 77 -6.80 12.30 22.77
CA LEU A 77 -7.06 12.38 21.33
C LEU A 77 -7.06 10.97 20.70
N SER A 78 -7.69 10.01 21.37
CA SER A 78 -7.78 8.63 20.88
C SER A 78 -8.79 8.48 19.77
N GLY A 79 -8.50 7.56 18.83
CA GLY A 79 -9.38 7.24 17.69
C GLY A 79 -9.07 8.02 16.41
N PHE A 80 -8.11 8.93 16.41
CA PHE A 80 -7.77 9.72 15.23
C PHE A 80 -7.21 8.86 14.09
N ALA A 81 -6.35 7.89 14.37
CA ALA A 81 -5.82 7.01 13.34
C ALA A 81 -6.94 6.26 12.60
N HIS A 82 -7.91 5.72 13.33
CA HIS A 82 -9.07 5.04 12.79
C HIS A 82 -10.02 6.00 12.07
N PHE A 83 -10.22 7.20 12.62
CA PHE A 83 -11.01 8.24 11.95
C PHE A 83 -10.41 8.62 10.60
N PHE A 84 -9.09 8.84 10.54
CA PHE A 84 -8.41 9.15 9.28
C PHE A 84 -8.43 7.98 8.31
N GLU A 85 -8.42 6.72 8.76
CA GLU A 85 -8.66 5.57 7.89
C GLU A 85 -9.99 5.73 7.12
N HIS A 86 -11.09 6.04 7.80
CA HIS A 86 -12.37 6.30 7.15
C HIS A 86 -12.32 7.49 6.20
N MET A 87 -11.65 8.57 6.59
CA MET A 87 -11.56 9.80 5.78
C MET A 87 -10.81 9.59 4.46
N MET A 88 -9.84 8.69 4.40
CA MET A 88 -9.09 8.38 3.18
C MET A 88 -9.96 7.81 2.06
N PHE A 89 -11.12 7.24 2.38
CA PHE A 89 -12.08 6.73 1.41
C PHE A 89 -13.06 7.78 0.90
N GLN A 90 -13.14 8.95 1.53
CA GLN A 90 -14.16 9.97 1.22
C GLN A 90 -13.84 10.79 -0.04
N GLY A 91 -12.58 10.82 -0.46
CA GLY A 91 -12.16 11.52 -1.68
C GLY A 91 -10.98 12.46 -1.46
N SER A 92 -10.59 13.11 -2.55
CA SER A 92 -9.49 14.08 -2.61
C SER A 92 -9.78 15.14 -3.68
N ASP A 93 -8.86 16.09 -3.88
CA ASP A 93 -8.97 17.10 -4.95
C ASP A 93 -9.10 16.46 -6.36
N ASN A 94 -8.57 15.27 -6.55
CA ASN A 94 -8.54 14.58 -7.85
C ASN A 94 -9.55 13.43 -7.95
N VAL A 95 -10.00 12.90 -6.82
CA VAL A 95 -10.95 11.78 -6.75
C VAL A 95 -12.15 12.23 -5.93
N GLY A 96 -13.31 12.33 -6.56
CA GLY A 96 -14.53 12.79 -5.90
C GLY A 96 -14.99 11.85 -4.78
N ASP A 97 -15.89 12.35 -3.95
CA ASP A 97 -16.44 11.62 -2.80
C ASP A 97 -16.91 10.20 -3.19
N GLN A 98 -16.45 9.22 -2.43
CA GLN A 98 -16.72 7.78 -2.59
C GLN A 98 -16.35 7.18 -3.97
N LYS A 99 -15.75 7.95 -4.87
CA LYS A 99 -15.34 7.44 -6.18
C LYS A 99 -14.25 6.40 -6.12
N HIS A 100 -13.42 6.39 -5.08
CA HIS A 100 -12.40 5.37 -4.89
C HIS A 100 -13.01 3.96 -4.89
N PHE A 101 -14.09 3.75 -4.13
CA PHE A 101 -14.82 2.48 -4.11
C PHE A 101 -15.38 2.10 -5.49
N SER A 102 -16.01 3.04 -6.18
CA SER A 102 -16.60 2.75 -7.50
C SER A 102 -15.54 2.43 -8.55
N ILE A 103 -14.42 3.18 -8.58
CA ILE A 103 -13.31 2.93 -9.53
C ILE A 103 -12.77 1.51 -9.38
N VAL A 104 -12.46 1.09 -8.14
CA VAL A 104 -11.90 -0.24 -7.88
C VAL A 104 -12.91 -1.34 -8.16
N THR A 105 -14.18 -1.18 -7.73
CA THR A 105 -15.21 -2.20 -7.95
C THR A 105 -15.62 -2.32 -9.41
N GLU A 106 -15.70 -1.22 -10.15
CA GLU A 106 -15.97 -1.23 -11.60
C GLU A 106 -14.83 -1.88 -12.40
N ALA A 107 -13.60 -1.77 -11.90
CA ALA A 107 -12.43 -2.50 -12.43
C ALA A 107 -12.42 -4.00 -12.06
N GLY A 108 -13.42 -4.49 -11.33
CA GLY A 108 -13.53 -5.88 -10.89
C GLY A 108 -12.71 -6.21 -9.64
N GLY A 109 -12.33 -5.19 -8.87
CA GLY A 109 -11.52 -5.33 -7.66
C GLY A 109 -12.32 -5.24 -6.36
N THR A 110 -11.59 -5.41 -5.28
CA THR A 110 -12.04 -5.18 -3.89
C THR A 110 -11.01 -4.36 -3.16
N LEU A 111 -11.45 -3.55 -2.19
CA LEU A 111 -10.57 -2.72 -1.37
C LEU A 111 -11.05 -2.71 0.08
N ASN A 112 -10.11 -2.45 1.00
CA ASN A 112 -10.42 -2.25 2.41
C ASN A 112 -9.29 -1.48 3.10
N GLY A 113 -9.53 -1.03 4.33
CA GLY A 113 -8.55 -0.47 5.24
C GLY A 113 -8.60 -1.15 6.60
N THR A 114 -7.51 -1.08 7.35
CA THR A 114 -7.47 -1.52 8.74
C THR A 114 -6.56 -0.63 9.58
N THR A 115 -6.97 -0.33 10.81
CA THR A 115 -6.16 0.37 11.81
C THR A 115 -5.90 -0.52 13.01
N ASN A 116 -4.64 -0.61 13.41
CA ASN A 116 -4.16 -1.30 14.59
C ASN A 116 -3.44 -0.33 15.55
N ARG A 117 -2.70 -0.88 16.51
CA ARG A 117 -1.97 -0.07 17.51
C ARG A 117 -0.86 0.79 16.90
N ASP A 118 -0.16 0.30 15.87
CA ASP A 118 1.02 0.93 15.26
C ASP A 118 1.00 0.99 13.74
N ARG A 119 -0.10 0.55 13.13
CA ARG A 119 -0.26 0.45 11.67
C ARG A 119 -1.67 0.84 11.25
N THR A 120 -1.75 1.61 10.16
CA THR A 120 -2.94 1.78 9.35
C THR A 120 -2.58 1.41 7.91
N ASN A 121 -3.31 0.50 7.28
CA ASN A 121 -3.07 0.12 5.90
C ASN A 121 -4.34 0.12 5.07
N TYR A 122 -4.15 0.36 3.78
CA TYR A 122 -5.16 0.34 2.73
C TYR A 122 -4.73 -0.66 1.69
N PHE A 123 -5.60 -1.57 1.32
CA PHE A 123 -5.23 -2.62 0.38
C PHE A 123 -6.33 -2.90 -0.63
N GLU A 124 -5.90 -3.26 -1.81
CA GLU A 124 -6.75 -3.54 -2.96
C GLU A 124 -6.32 -4.82 -3.65
N THR A 125 -7.32 -5.53 -4.18
CA THR A 125 -7.09 -6.70 -5.04
C THR A 125 -7.86 -6.46 -6.33
N LEU A 126 -7.15 -6.46 -7.46
CA LEU A 126 -7.73 -6.25 -8.78
C LEU A 126 -7.24 -7.32 -9.77
N PRO A 127 -7.92 -7.47 -10.93
CA PRO A 127 -7.34 -8.19 -12.07
C PRO A 127 -5.98 -7.61 -12.47
N SER A 128 -5.02 -8.43 -12.85
CA SER A 128 -3.63 -8.00 -13.10
C SER A 128 -3.45 -6.96 -14.21
N ASN A 129 -4.42 -6.87 -15.13
CA ASN A 129 -4.46 -5.84 -16.19
C ASN A 129 -4.96 -4.48 -15.69
N GLN A 130 -5.34 -4.37 -14.41
CA GLN A 130 -5.82 -3.15 -13.77
C GLN A 130 -4.82 -2.58 -12.74
N LEU A 131 -3.53 -2.96 -12.83
CA LEU A 131 -2.51 -2.45 -11.92
C LEU A 131 -2.42 -0.91 -11.90
N GLU A 132 -2.65 -0.26 -13.03
CA GLU A 132 -2.62 1.22 -13.13
C GLU A 132 -3.86 1.88 -12.51
N THR A 133 -4.91 1.10 -12.25
CA THR A 133 -6.11 1.57 -11.55
C THR A 133 -5.91 1.57 -10.03
N ALA A 134 -5.16 0.58 -9.53
CA ALA A 134 -4.77 0.49 -8.13
C ALA A 134 -3.66 1.50 -7.81
#